data_ac22d0c59ac2dd53a51f28ba9856ebe7
#
_entry.id   ac22d0c59ac2dd53a51f28ba9856ebe7
#
_cell.length_a   1.000
_cell.length_b   1.000
_cell.length_c   1.000
_cell.angle_alpha   90.00
_cell.angle_beta   90.00
_cell.angle_gamma   90.00
#
_symmetry.space_group_name_H-M   'P 1'
#
loop_
_entity.id
_entity.type
_entity.pdbx_description
1 polymer ?
#
loop_
_entity_poly.entity_id
_entity_poly.type
_entity_poly.pdbx_seq_one_letter_code
_entity_poly.pdbx_strand_id
1 'polypeptide(L)'
;MKITEEQMALLRSLRCERLASNEENIRLIDSFYSTRNNNVADALLNEAYQEDESGVVAYYVVKDSDDNVLFFFSLKCGLLFDEFIEGEKLTRLKELCSTLSEKLNRGNVPEEDMDGLKAILESVRAKKGLKKDEVARILHTTTDSQEINSIFDKNIKNVGKTFAGVEIVHFCANDDCREVWDKYNLDQSLGAIVFWHFIVPLIFELRKIVGCEYLFLFAADCDPDEHLVNYYSQRLKFKKADEHSTAMPIYDFTCKFMYQEILELENKRMKFFENFNHDEDAV
;
A
#
# COMPACT_ATOMS: atom_id res chain seq x y z
N MET A 1 15.68 24.90 -3.77
CA MET A 1 16.90 25.24 -2.98
C MET A 1 17.01 24.27 -1.82
N LYS A 2 18.24 23.96 -1.38
CA LYS A 2 18.51 23.06 -0.26
C LYS A 2 17.94 23.61 1.05
N ILE A 3 17.55 22.71 1.98
CA ILE A 3 17.16 23.08 3.34
C ILE A 3 18.26 23.87 4.04
N THR A 4 17.89 24.94 4.76
CA THR A 4 18.83 25.76 5.53
C THR A 4 19.15 25.11 6.88
N GLU A 5 20.26 25.57 7.52
CA GLU A 5 20.61 25.10 8.87
C GLU A 5 19.56 25.50 9.92
N GLU A 6 18.91 26.65 9.76
CA GLU A 6 17.83 27.11 10.64
C GLU A 6 16.59 26.22 10.51
N GLN A 7 16.19 25.91 9.27
CA GLN A 7 15.09 24.97 9.02
C GLN A 7 15.41 23.56 9.54
N MET A 8 16.64 23.10 9.35
CA MET A 8 17.07 21.81 9.89
C MET A 8 17.10 21.80 11.43
N ALA A 9 17.51 22.90 12.07
CA ALA A 9 17.46 23.02 13.53
C ALA A 9 16.01 22.96 14.04
N LEU A 10 15.08 23.60 13.32
CA LEU A 10 13.65 23.51 13.60
C LEU A 10 13.15 22.08 13.49
N LEU A 11 13.46 21.35 12.40
CA LEU A 11 13.05 19.96 12.27
C LEU A 11 13.62 19.06 13.40
N ARG A 12 14.84 19.35 13.87
CA ARG A 12 15.45 18.64 15.00
C ARG A 12 14.81 18.98 16.36
N SER A 13 14.09 20.10 16.47
CA SER A 13 13.33 20.41 17.70
C SER A 13 12.00 19.65 17.79
N LEU A 14 11.51 19.09 16.68
CA LEU A 14 10.36 18.20 16.69
C LEU A 14 10.75 16.86 17.30
N ARG A 15 9.83 16.25 18.02
CA ARG A 15 10.02 14.94 18.67
C ARG A 15 9.06 13.93 18.08
N CYS A 16 9.58 12.76 17.73
CA CYS A 16 8.78 11.62 17.32
C CYS A 16 8.89 10.53 18.38
N GLU A 17 7.81 10.22 19.03
CA GLU A 17 7.76 9.26 20.14
C GLU A 17 6.72 8.17 19.87
N ARG A 18 7.02 6.95 20.31
CA ARG A 18 6.02 5.88 20.28
C ARG A 18 4.94 6.17 21.32
N LEU A 19 3.66 5.98 20.95
CA LEU A 19 2.53 6.35 21.80
C LEU A 19 2.61 5.69 23.18
N ALA A 20 2.80 4.39 23.24
CA ALA A 20 2.86 3.63 24.49
C ALA A 20 4.17 3.80 25.28
N SER A 21 5.17 4.51 24.74
CA SER A 21 6.44 4.72 25.44
C SER A 21 6.35 5.73 26.60
N ASN A 22 5.30 6.55 26.61
CA ASN A 22 5.11 7.60 27.59
C ASN A 22 3.61 7.82 27.84
N GLU A 23 3.16 7.68 29.09
CA GLU A 23 1.76 7.92 29.48
C GLU A 23 1.28 9.36 29.17
N GLU A 24 2.19 10.33 29.14
CA GLU A 24 1.87 11.71 28.77
C GLU A 24 1.32 11.79 27.34
N ASN A 25 1.84 10.98 26.42
CA ASN A 25 1.38 10.96 25.03
C ASN A 25 -0.11 10.62 24.93
N ILE A 26 -0.62 9.77 25.82
CA ILE A 26 -2.04 9.39 25.85
C ILE A 26 -2.93 10.58 26.17
N ARG A 27 -2.48 11.46 27.08
CA ARG A 27 -3.23 12.67 27.44
C ARG A 27 -3.16 13.74 26.34
N LEU A 28 -2.00 13.83 25.69
CA LEU A 28 -1.79 14.82 24.62
C LEU A 28 -2.60 14.53 23.35
N ILE A 29 -2.93 13.28 23.08
CA ILE A 29 -3.77 12.93 21.93
C ILE A 29 -5.25 13.23 22.12
N ASP A 30 -5.73 13.45 23.36
CA ASP A 30 -7.16 13.74 23.63
C ASP A 30 -7.70 14.95 22.84
N SER A 31 -6.82 15.88 22.47
CA SER A 31 -7.15 17.05 21.66
C SER A 31 -6.92 16.85 20.15
N PHE A 32 -6.57 15.63 19.73
CA PHE A 32 -6.30 15.38 18.32
C PHE A 32 -7.59 15.40 17.48
N TYR A 33 -7.59 16.20 16.44
CA TYR A 33 -8.75 16.39 15.57
C TYR A 33 -8.38 16.34 14.09
N SER A 34 -9.23 15.72 13.27
CA SER A 34 -9.07 15.71 11.81
C SER A 34 -10.42 15.88 11.13
N THR A 35 -10.50 16.87 10.24
CA THR A 35 -11.70 17.14 9.44
C THR A 35 -11.83 16.22 8.23
N ARG A 36 -10.73 15.64 7.77
CA ARG A 36 -10.70 14.86 6.53
C ARG A 36 -11.15 13.40 6.72
N ASN A 37 -10.88 12.83 7.88
CA ASN A 37 -11.25 11.45 8.17
C ASN A 37 -11.42 11.24 9.69
N ASN A 38 -12.63 11.37 10.16
CA ASN A 38 -12.97 11.17 11.58
C ASN A 38 -12.58 9.74 12.04
N ASN A 39 -12.72 8.72 11.18
CA ASN A 39 -12.39 7.34 11.55
C ASN A 39 -10.92 7.15 11.91
N VAL A 40 -10.00 7.90 11.28
CA VAL A 40 -8.56 7.83 11.60
C VAL A 40 -8.27 8.50 12.93
N ALA A 41 -8.90 9.64 13.25
CA ALA A 41 -8.79 10.28 14.55
C ALA A 41 -9.45 9.41 15.64
N ASP A 42 -10.62 8.83 15.37
CA ASP A 42 -11.31 7.92 16.29
C ASP A 42 -10.47 6.67 16.61
N ALA A 43 -9.76 6.11 15.63
CA ALA A 43 -8.84 4.99 15.85
C ALA A 43 -7.70 5.40 16.80
N LEU A 44 -7.13 6.61 16.63
CA LEU A 44 -6.09 7.11 17.53
C LEU A 44 -6.60 7.22 18.97
N LEU A 45 -7.80 7.76 19.16
CA LEU A 45 -8.36 8.02 20.47
C LEU A 45 -8.86 6.77 21.21
N ASN A 46 -9.38 5.77 20.47
CA ASN A 46 -10.07 4.64 21.07
C ASN A 46 -9.26 3.32 21.04
N GLU A 47 -8.41 3.11 20.05
CA GLU A 47 -7.79 1.80 19.78
C GLU A 47 -6.26 1.83 19.88
N ALA A 48 -5.65 2.97 19.55
CA ALA A 48 -4.21 3.07 19.32
C ALA A 48 -3.35 2.64 20.51
N TYR A 49 -3.73 3.01 21.71
CA TYR A 49 -2.95 2.65 22.90
C TYR A 49 -2.89 1.13 23.12
N GLN A 50 -4.04 0.46 23.01
CA GLN A 50 -4.11 -1.00 23.21
C GLN A 50 -3.38 -1.75 22.10
N GLU A 51 -3.49 -1.31 20.85
CA GLU A 51 -2.77 -1.91 19.73
C GLU A 51 -1.27 -1.69 19.82
N ASP A 52 -0.82 -0.52 20.26
CA ASP A 52 0.59 -0.18 20.41
C ASP A 52 1.22 -0.92 21.58
N GLU A 53 0.53 -1.00 22.72
CA GLU A 53 1.00 -1.74 23.90
C GLU A 53 1.10 -3.24 23.62
N SER A 54 0.13 -3.80 22.91
CA SER A 54 0.15 -5.22 22.50
C SER A 54 1.13 -5.52 21.35
N GLY A 55 1.69 -4.49 20.71
CA GLY A 55 2.63 -4.61 19.60
C GLY A 55 2.01 -5.07 18.27
N VAL A 56 0.68 -5.00 18.13
CA VAL A 56 -0.03 -5.35 16.88
C VAL A 56 0.19 -4.29 15.82
N VAL A 57 0.10 -3.01 16.22
CA VAL A 57 0.40 -1.84 15.39
C VAL A 57 1.24 -0.88 16.23
N ALA A 58 2.30 -0.34 15.66
CA ALA A 58 3.15 0.63 16.36
C ALA A 58 2.69 2.05 16.02
N TYR A 59 2.20 2.79 16.99
CA TYR A 59 1.74 4.18 16.85
C TYR A 59 2.81 5.16 17.28
N TYR A 60 2.95 6.24 16.52
CA TYR A 60 3.92 7.31 16.76
C TYR A 60 3.23 8.66 16.72
N VAL A 61 3.58 9.53 17.65
CA VAL A 61 3.15 10.93 17.68
C VAL A 61 4.33 11.84 17.40
N VAL A 62 4.10 12.88 16.61
CA VAL A 62 5.09 13.92 16.32
C VAL A 62 4.63 15.18 17.03
N LYS A 63 5.53 15.70 17.91
CA LYS A 63 5.27 16.84 18.78
C LYS A 63 6.26 17.96 18.52
N ASP A 64 5.83 19.19 18.75
CA ASP A 64 6.72 20.35 18.82
C ASP A 64 7.36 20.52 20.22
N SER A 65 8.07 21.63 20.43
CA SER A 65 8.71 21.97 21.70
C SER A 65 7.71 22.26 22.83
N ASP A 66 6.49 22.62 22.51
CA ASP A 66 5.42 22.97 23.44
C ASP A 66 4.47 21.79 23.71
N ASP A 67 4.85 20.59 23.32
CA ASP A 67 4.07 19.36 23.42
C ASP A 67 2.77 19.32 22.62
N ASN A 68 2.60 20.20 21.62
CA ASN A 68 1.50 20.09 20.69
C ASN A 68 1.68 18.87 19.78
N VAL A 69 0.70 17.96 19.76
CA VAL A 69 0.70 16.81 18.85
C VAL A 69 0.30 17.29 17.47
N LEU A 70 1.28 17.45 16.59
CA LEU A 70 1.11 17.97 15.22
C LEU A 70 0.64 16.89 14.26
N PHE A 71 1.08 15.67 14.47
CA PHE A 71 0.87 14.56 13.54
C PHE A 71 0.92 13.22 14.26
N PHE A 72 0.21 12.22 13.74
CA PHE A 72 0.46 10.84 14.11
C PHE A 72 0.55 9.93 12.88
N PHE A 73 1.27 8.85 13.03
CA PHE A 73 1.31 7.76 12.06
C PHE A 73 1.43 6.42 12.77
N SER A 74 1.10 5.36 12.06
CA SER A 74 1.31 4.02 12.61
C SER A 74 1.91 3.09 11.56
N LEU A 75 2.68 2.11 12.06
CA LEU A 75 3.41 1.14 11.26
C LEU A 75 3.03 -0.28 11.67
N LYS A 76 2.96 -1.16 10.68
CA LYS A 76 2.70 -2.58 10.86
C LYS A 76 3.55 -3.40 9.91
N CYS A 77 3.97 -4.60 10.33
CA CYS A 77 4.59 -5.55 9.42
C CYS A 77 3.55 -6.10 8.45
N GLY A 78 3.93 -6.24 7.19
CA GLY A 78 3.06 -6.78 6.16
C GLY A 78 3.82 -7.58 5.10
N LEU A 79 3.06 -8.21 4.22
CA LEU A 79 3.60 -8.99 3.11
C LEU A 79 3.00 -8.49 1.80
N LEU A 80 3.87 -8.30 0.81
CA LEU A 80 3.51 -8.15 -0.58
C LEU A 80 3.75 -9.47 -1.28
N PHE A 81 3.01 -9.73 -2.34
CA PHE A 81 3.19 -10.92 -3.15
C PHE A 81 2.93 -10.63 -4.62
N ASP A 82 3.62 -11.34 -5.48
CA ASP A 82 3.29 -11.36 -6.88
C ASP A 82 2.01 -12.19 -7.06
N GLU A 83 1.08 -11.72 -7.89
CA GLU A 83 -0.06 -12.52 -8.29
C GLU A 83 0.41 -13.64 -9.21
N PHE A 84 0.93 -14.72 -8.63
CA PHE A 84 1.27 -15.91 -9.37
C PHE A 84 0.25 -17.02 -9.18
N ILE A 85 -0.13 -17.62 -10.30
CA ILE A 85 -0.76 -18.93 -10.34
C ILE A 85 0.37 -19.92 -10.65
N GLU A 86 1.12 -20.34 -9.63
CA GLU A 86 2.16 -21.34 -9.79
C GLU A 86 1.68 -22.73 -9.33
N GLY A 87 2.48 -23.75 -9.71
CA GLY A 87 2.25 -25.14 -9.32
C GLY A 87 1.19 -25.82 -10.18
N GLU A 88 0.44 -26.71 -9.58
CA GLU A 88 -0.48 -27.61 -10.30
C GLU A 88 -1.53 -26.86 -11.13
N LYS A 89 -2.04 -25.73 -10.62
CA LYS A 89 -3.01 -24.90 -11.35
C LYS A 89 -2.40 -24.26 -12.59
N LEU A 90 -1.16 -23.76 -12.52
CA LEU A 90 -0.45 -23.21 -13.69
C LEU A 90 -0.14 -24.28 -14.72
N THR A 91 0.28 -25.48 -14.27
CA THR A 91 0.52 -26.62 -15.15
C THR A 91 -0.76 -26.97 -15.90
N ARG A 92 -1.88 -27.08 -15.21
CA ARG A 92 -3.19 -27.38 -15.84
C ARG A 92 -3.69 -26.28 -16.77
N LEU A 93 -3.45 -25.01 -16.44
CA LEU A 93 -3.75 -23.91 -17.36
C LEU A 93 -2.87 -23.96 -18.62
N LYS A 94 -1.61 -24.34 -18.50
CA LYS A 94 -0.70 -24.56 -19.65
C LYS A 94 -1.16 -25.74 -20.50
N GLU A 95 -1.55 -26.87 -19.88
CA GLU A 95 -2.12 -28.03 -20.56
C GLU A 95 -3.43 -27.67 -21.27
N LEU A 96 -4.31 -26.91 -20.61
CA LEU A 96 -5.53 -26.40 -21.23
C LEU A 96 -5.24 -25.51 -22.43
N CYS A 97 -4.29 -24.56 -22.31
CA CYS A 97 -3.85 -23.73 -23.43
C CYS A 97 -3.30 -24.55 -24.59
N SER A 98 -2.51 -25.58 -24.30
CA SER A 98 -1.96 -26.49 -25.32
C SER A 98 -3.06 -27.25 -26.03
N THR A 99 -3.98 -27.83 -25.26
CA THR A 99 -5.14 -28.60 -25.80
C THR A 99 -6.04 -27.72 -26.67
N LEU A 100 -6.33 -26.48 -26.24
CA LEU A 100 -7.14 -25.54 -26.99
C LEU A 100 -6.42 -25.10 -28.29
N SER A 101 -5.12 -24.83 -28.19
CA SER A 101 -4.32 -24.45 -29.36
C SER A 101 -4.23 -25.60 -30.40
N GLU A 102 -4.06 -26.84 -29.93
CA GLU A 102 -4.08 -28.01 -30.80
C GLU A 102 -5.44 -28.22 -31.49
N LYS A 103 -6.54 -28.06 -30.77
CA LYS A 103 -7.87 -28.15 -31.34
C LYS A 103 -8.09 -27.09 -32.43
N LEU A 104 -7.69 -25.84 -32.18
CA LEU A 104 -7.77 -24.76 -33.15
C LEU A 104 -6.92 -25.02 -34.41
N ASN A 105 -5.72 -25.59 -34.24
CA ASN A 105 -4.79 -25.85 -35.36
C ASN A 105 -5.17 -27.07 -36.19
N ARG A 106 -5.87 -28.08 -35.62
CA ARG A 106 -6.26 -29.29 -36.33
C ARG A 106 -7.48 -29.13 -37.24
N GLY A 107 -8.16 -27.98 -37.20
CA GLY A 107 -9.29 -27.66 -38.05
C GLY A 107 -10.58 -28.50 -37.86
N ASN A 108 -10.62 -29.32 -36.79
CA ASN A 108 -11.75 -30.21 -36.48
C ASN A 108 -12.77 -29.58 -35.53
N VAL A 109 -12.77 -28.25 -35.41
CA VAL A 109 -13.70 -27.52 -34.55
C VAL A 109 -14.82 -26.97 -35.41
N PRO A 110 -16.11 -27.21 -35.06
CA PRO A 110 -17.21 -26.54 -35.75
C PRO A 110 -17.02 -25.03 -35.76
N GLU A 111 -17.40 -24.38 -36.86
CA GLU A 111 -17.19 -22.94 -37.04
C GLU A 111 -17.86 -22.10 -35.95
N GLU A 112 -18.99 -22.59 -35.42
CA GLU A 112 -19.77 -22.02 -34.32
C GLU A 112 -19.03 -22.05 -32.95
N ASP A 113 -18.05 -22.95 -32.77
CA ASP A 113 -17.27 -23.07 -31.54
C ASP A 113 -15.90 -22.37 -31.61
N MET A 114 -15.45 -21.94 -32.78
CA MET A 114 -14.13 -21.35 -33.03
C MET A 114 -13.94 -20.05 -32.25
N ASP A 115 -14.93 -19.17 -32.26
CA ASP A 115 -14.82 -17.88 -31.57
C ASP A 115 -14.87 -18.04 -30.04
N GLY A 116 -15.67 -18.99 -29.57
CA GLY A 116 -15.70 -19.38 -28.16
C GLY A 116 -14.35 -19.93 -27.68
N LEU A 117 -13.71 -20.78 -28.47
CA LEU A 117 -12.38 -21.34 -28.18
C LEU A 117 -11.30 -20.27 -28.13
N LYS A 118 -11.31 -19.33 -29.11
CA LYS A 118 -10.38 -18.18 -29.11
C LYS A 118 -10.56 -17.31 -27.87
N ALA A 119 -11.79 -16.96 -27.53
CA ALA A 119 -12.09 -16.13 -26.35
C ALA A 119 -11.63 -16.79 -25.05
N ILE A 120 -11.78 -18.11 -24.90
CA ILE A 120 -11.28 -18.84 -23.73
C ILE A 120 -9.76 -18.89 -23.72
N LEU A 121 -9.13 -19.14 -24.86
CA LEU A 121 -7.66 -19.12 -24.95
C LEU A 121 -7.08 -17.76 -24.54
N GLU A 122 -7.72 -16.66 -24.98
CA GLU A 122 -7.35 -15.32 -24.57
C GLU A 122 -7.60 -15.08 -23.08
N SER A 123 -8.73 -15.54 -22.54
CA SER A 123 -9.04 -15.45 -21.11
C SER A 123 -8.03 -16.24 -20.25
N VAL A 124 -7.60 -17.42 -20.70
CA VAL A 124 -6.57 -18.20 -20.03
C VAL A 124 -5.21 -17.48 -20.06
N ARG A 125 -4.83 -16.94 -21.21
CA ARG A 125 -3.60 -16.16 -21.39
C ARG A 125 -3.59 -14.90 -20.53
N ALA A 126 -4.71 -14.18 -20.51
CA ALA A 126 -4.89 -12.96 -19.72
C ALA A 126 -5.11 -13.25 -18.21
N LYS A 127 -5.27 -14.53 -17.83
CA LYS A 127 -5.59 -14.95 -16.46
C LYS A 127 -6.87 -14.31 -15.88
N LYS A 128 -7.79 -13.87 -16.73
CA LYS A 128 -9.04 -13.16 -16.37
C LYS A 128 -10.24 -13.75 -17.13
N GLY A 129 -11.41 -13.66 -16.51
CA GLY A 129 -12.69 -13.92 -17.20
C GLY A 129 -13.04 -15.37 -17.51
N LEU A 130 -12.26 -16.35 -17.01
CA LEU A 130 -12.58 -17.77 -17.18
C LEU A 130 -13.87 -18.13 -16.44
N LYS A 131 -14.88 -18.62 -17.22
CA LYS A 131 -16.13 -19.13 -16.68
C LYS A 131 -16.11 -20.66 -16.71
N LYS A 132 -16.52 -21.26 -15.59
CA LYS A 132 -16.45 -22.71 -15.36
C LYS A 132 -17.28 -23.51 -16.37
N ASP A 133 -18.48 -23.03 -16.68
CA ASP A 133 -19.42 -23.62 -17.62
C ASP A 133 -18.91 -23.57 -19.07
N GLU A 134 -18.29 -22.45 -19.47
CA GLU A 134 -17.70 -22.31 -20.80
C GLU A 134 -16.53 -23.28 -21.01
N VAL A 135 -15.63 -23.39 -20.01
CA VAL A 135 -14.50 -24.31 -20.08
C VAL A 135 -14.98 -25.76 -20.11
N ALA A 136 -15.98 -26.12 -19.28
CA ALA A 136 -16.56 -27.46 -19.26
C ALA A 136 -17.20 -27.82 -20.61
N ARG A 137 -17.94 -26.89 -21.22
CA ARG A 137 -18.54 -27.10 -22.54
C ARG A 137 -17.48 -27.37 -23.62
N ILE A 138 -16.41 -26.63 -23.63
CA ILE A 138 -15.35 -26.76 -24.65
C ILE A 138 -14.51 -28.01 -24.45
N LEU A 139 -14.28 -28.43 -23.21
CA LEU A 139 -13.59 -29.68 -22.91
C LEU A 139 -14.51 -30.90 -23.04
N HIS A 140 -15.80 -30.72 -23.46
CA HIS A 140 -16.81 -31.76 -23.56
C HIS A 140 -16.95 -32.57 -22.26
N THR A 141 -16.90 -31.88 -21.11
CA THR A 141 -17.00 -32.46 -19.77
C THR A 141 -18.08 -31.74 -18.95
N THR A 142 -18.33 -32.20 -17.74
CA THR A 142 -19.30 -31.60 -16.82
C THR A 142 -18.59 -30.55 -15.94
N THR A 143 -19.35 -29.52 -15.47
CA THR A 143 -18.83 -28.50 -14.55
C THR A 143 -18.32 -29.06 -13.22
N ASP A 144 -18.78 -30.29 -12.84
CA ASP A 144 -18.40 -30.96 -11.61
C ASP A 144 -17.28 -31.99 -11.82
N SER A 145 -16.74 -32.10 -13.03
CA SER A 145 -15.63 -33.02 -13.29
C SER A 145 -14.41 -32.64 -12.46
N GLN A 146 -13.60 -33.65 -12.11
CA GLN A 146 -12.37 -33.44 -11.35
C GLN A 146 -11.42 -32.52 -12.09
N GLU A 147 -11.38 -32.58 -13.42
CA GLU A 147 -10.59 -31.75 -14.29
C GLU A 147 -10.98 -30.26 -14.16
N ILE A 148 -12.27 -29.95 -14.30
CA ILE A 148 -12.80 -28.60 -14.17
C ILE A 148 -12.62 -28.06 -12.74
N ASN A 149 -12.97 -28.86 -11.73
CA ASN A 149 -12.80 -28.44 -10.34
C ASN A 149 -11.35 -28.08 -10.03
N SER A 150 -10.39 -28.81 -10.56
CA SER A 150 -8.97 -28.54 -10.34
C SER A 150 -8.48 -27.24 -10.99
N ILE A 151 -9.06 -26.83 -12.13
CA ILE A 151 -8.74 -25.55 -12.80
C ILE A 151 -9.33 -24.38 -11.99
N PHE A 152 -10.51 -24.56 -11.42
CA PHE A 152 -11.26 -23.52 -10.71
C PHE A 152 -11.18 -23.60 -9.19
N ASP A 153 -10.37 -24.51 -8.63
CA ASP A 153 -10.22 -24.61 -7.18
C ASP A 153 -9.63 -23.31 -6.60
N LYS A 154 -10.44 -22.67 -5.75
CA LYS A 154 -10.09 -21.40 -5.12
C LYS A 154 -9.18 -21.56 -3.90
N ASN A 155 -9.02 -22.80 -3.41
CA ASN A 155 -8.34 -23.05 -2.14
C ASN A 155 -6.81 -23.11 -2.25
N ILE A 156 -6.25 -23.10 -3.46
CA ILE A 156 -4.80 -23.09 -3.67
C ILE A 156 -4.41 -21.75 -4.31
N LYS A 157 -4.34 -20.70 -3.51
CA LYS A 157 -3.55 -19.52 -3.86
C LYS A 157 -2.09 -19.86 -3.59
N ASN A 158 -1.40 -20.42 -4.56
CA ASN A 158 0.04 -20.48 -4.51
C ASN A 158 0.56 -19.06 -4.76
N VAL A 159 1.07 -18.46 -3.70
CA VAL A 159 1.81 -17.22 -3.77
C VAL A 159 3.18 -17.58 -4.31
N GLY A 160 3.58 -17.04 -5.46
CA GLY A 160 4.86 -17.37 -6.06
C GLY A 160 6.02 -16.82 -5.25
N LYS A 161 6.06 -15.53 -5.02
CA LYS A 161 7.09 -14.85 -4.26
C LYS A 161 6.44 -13.89 -3.26
N THR A 162 6.87 -13.95 -2.02
CA THR A 162 6.49 -13.00 -0.97
C THR A 162 7.63 -12.07 -0.66
N PHE A 163 7.30 -10.83 -0.41
CA PHE A 163 8.24 -9.78 -0.03
C PHE A 163 7.84 -9.22 1.33
N ALA A 164 8.77 -9.15 2.24
CA ALA A 164 8.55 -8.51 3.52
C ALA A 164 8.44 -7.00 3.35
N GLY A 165 7.45 -6.40 3.97
CA GLY A 165 7.21 -4.97 3.90
C GLY A 165 6.76 -4.38 5.22
N VAL A 166 6.77 -3.05 5.27
CA VAL A 166 6.18 -2.26 6.34
C VAL A 166 5.00 -1.50 5.77
N GLU A 167 3.85 -1.63 6.40
CA GLU A 167 2.64 -0.88 6.09
C GLU A 167 2.58 0.40 6.92
N ILE A 168 2.32 1.53 6.27
CA ILE A 168 1.83 2.73 6.95
C ILE A 168 0.31 2.61 7.02
N VAL A 169 -0.21 2.28 8.21
CA VAL A 169 -1.65 2.05 8.41
C VAL A 169 -2.39 3.38 8.58
N HIS A 170 -1.85 4.27 9.39
CA HIS A 170 -2.38 5.61 9.63
C HIS A 170 -1.33 6.66 9.32
N PHE A 171 -1.78 7.79 8.76
CA PHE A 171 -0.92 8.92 8.42
C PHE A 171 -1.76 10.20 8.42
N CYS A 172 -1.78 10.94 9.54
CA CYS A 172 -2.75 12.00 9.76
C CYS A 172 -2.16 13.20 10.50
N ALA A 173 -2.42 14.41 9.97
CA ALA A 173 -2.11 15.67 10.62
C ALA A 173 -3.24 16.06 11.59
N ASN A 174 -2.87 16.76 12.64
CA ASN A 174 -3.81 17.39 13.56
C ASN A 174 -4.27 18.74 12.99
N ASP A 175 -5.54 18.84 12.61
CA ASP A 175 -6.08 20.07 12.03
C ASP A 175 -6.13 21.23 13.03
N ASP A 176 -6.26 20.95 14.33
CA ASP A 176 -6.23 21.98 15.38
C ASP A 176 -4.85 22.61 15.55
N CYS A 177 -3.79 21.92 15.13
CA CYS A 177 -2.43 22.43 15.16
C CYS A 177 -1.96 23.06 13.82
N ARG A 178 -2.85 23.26 12.85
CA ARG A 178 -2.49 23.85 11.55
C ARG A 178 -1.85 25.23 11.70
N GLU A 179 -2.48 26.12 12.49
CA GLU A 179 -1.93 27.46 12.74
C GLU A 179 -0.56 27.43 13.46
N VAL A 180 -0.32 26.42 14.29
CA VAL A 180 0.98 26.20 14.93
C VAL A 180 2.03 25.85 13.89
N TRP A 181 1.69 24.95 12.97
CA TRP A 181 2.56 24.55 11.88
C TRP A 181 2.87 25.70 10.92
N ASP A 182 1.86 26.49 10.54
CA ASP A 182 2.00 27.60 9.60
C ASP A 182 2.99 28.68 10.11
N LYS A 183 3.15 28.83 11.44
CA LYS A 183 4.14 29.74 12.03
C LYS A 183 5.59 29.37 11.73
N TYR A 184 5.85 28.10 11.41
CA TYR A 184 7.20 27.66 11.03
C TYR A 184 7.60 28.11 9.63
N ASN A 185 6.67 28.56 8.81
CA ASN A 185 6.88 29.14 7.47
C ASN A 185 7.80 28.26 6.60
N LEU A 186 7.46 26.97 6.51
CA LEU A 186 8.17 25.99 5.69
C LEU A 186 7.42 25.73 4.38
N ASP A 187 8.13 25.66 3.26
CA ASP A 187 7.53 25.42 1.94
C ASP A 187 6.93 23.98 1.81
N GLN A 188 7.44 23.06 2.61
CA GLN A 188 7.00 21.67 2.57
C GLN A 188 5.84 21.40 3.54
N SER A 189 4.89 20.55 3.10
CA SER A 189 3.79 20.12 3.96
C SER A 189 4.28 19.33 5.17
N LEU A 190 3.57 19.45 6.30
CA LEU A 190 3.87 18.69 7.51
C LEU A 190 3.97 17.17 7.25
N GLY A 191 3.04 16.59 6.50
CA GLY A 191 3.06 15.16 6.18
C GLY A 191 4.32 14.76 5.40
N ALA A 192 4.77 15.56 4.40
CA ALA A 192 6.01 15.27 3.68
C ALA A 192 7.23 15.32 4.61
N ILE A 193 7.28 16.31 5.51
CA ILE A 193 8.35 16.41 6.51
C ILE A 193 8.33 15.21 7.45
N VAL A 194 7.16 14.84 8.00
CA VAL A 194 7.04 13.67 8.89
C VAL A 194 7.51 12.41 8.18
N PHE A 195 7.14 12.23 6.93
CA PHE A 195 7.56 11.08 6.16
C PHE A 195 9.09 11.03 5.97
N TRP A 196 9.68 12.10 5.41
CA TRP A 196 11.10 12.10 5.07
C TRP A 196 12.03 12.29 6.26
N HIS A 197 11.59 12.99 7.31
CA HIS A 197 12.42 13.28 8.49
C HIS A 197 12.31 12.21 9.57
N PHE A 198 11.12 11.60 9.77
CA PHE A 198 10.90 10.62 10.84
C PHE A 198 10.64 9.21 10.33
N ILE A 199 9.69 9.01 9.41
CA ILE A 199 9.30 7.65 9.00
C ILE A 199 10.45 6.96 8.26
N VAL A 200 11.05 7.60 7.27
CA VAL A 200 12.13 6.99 6.47
C VAL A 200 13.33 6.59 7.34
N PRO A 201 13.88 7.44 8.24
CA PRO A 201 14.91 7.00 9.17
C PRO A 201 14.50 5.82 10.07
N LEU A 202 13.26 5.83 10.57
CA LEU A 202 12.74 4.73 11.40
C LEU A 202 12.68 3.41 10.61
N ILE A 203 12.29 3.45 9.34
CA ILE A 203 12.30 2.28 8.45
C ILE A 203 13.72 1.74 8.25
N PHE A 204 14.74 2.61 8.16
CA PHE A 204 16.12 2.15 8.07
C PHE A 204 16.61 1.49 9.35
N GLU A 205 16.23 2.00 10.52
CA GLU A 205 16.55 1.33 11.78
C GLU A 205 15.85 -0.03 11.89
N LEU A 206 14.56 -0.09 11.52
CA LEU A 206 13.82 -1.35 11.49
C LEU A 206 14.47 -2.37 10.54
N ARG A 207 14.91 -1.94 9.37
CA ARG A 207 15.58 -2.80 8.39
C ARG A 207 16.89 -3.41 8.90
N LYS A 208 17.57 -2.77 9.84
CA LYS A 208 18.79 -3.33 10.47
C LYS A 208 18.46 -4.50 11.41
N ILE A 209 17.22 -4.55 11.92
CA ILE A 209 16.76 -5.56 12.88
C ILE A 209 16.06 -6.69 12.16
N VAL A 210 15.19 -6.34 11.19
CA VAL A 210 14.38 -7.28 10.42
C VAL A 210 14.49 -6.95 8.93
N GLY A 211 14.71 -7.97 8.09
CA GLY A 211 14.74 -7.77 6.64
C GLY A 211 13.39 -7.33 6.11
N CYS A 212 13.34 -6.19 5.42
CA CYS A 212 12.17 -5.72 4.68
C CYS A 212 12.60 -5.02 3.39
N GLU A 213 11.82 -5.24 2.34
CA GLU A 213 12.12 -4.78 0.98
C GLU A 213 11.25 -3.57 0.58
N TYR A 214 10.01 -3.52 1.07
CA TYR A 214 9.00 -2.56 0.65
C TYR A 214 8.41 -1.76 1.79
N LEU A 215 8.10 -0.50 1.51
CA LEU A 215 7.22 0.34 2.31
C LEU A 215 5.92 0.54 1.52
N PHE A 216 4.76 0.32 2.11
CA PHE A 216 3.49 0.41 1.40
C PHE A 216 2.37 1.00 2.25
N LEU A 217 1.31 1.40 1.60
CA LEU A 217 0.10 1.94 2.21
C LEU A 217 -1.12 1.67 1.34
N PHE A 218 -2.28 1.90 1.92
CA PHE A 218 -3.56 1.93 1.23
C PHE A 218 -4.12 3.35 1.25
N ALA A 219 -4.10 4.02 0.10
CA ALA A 219 -4.67 5.36 -0.02
C ALA A 219 -6.20 5.26 -0.04
N ALA A 220 -6.84 5.69 1.04
CA ALA A 220 -8.31 5.79 1.16
C ALA A 220 -8.77 7.07 0.45
N ASP A 221 -8.76 7.06 -0.89
CA ASP A 221 -9.05 8.21 -1.73
C ASP A 221 -10.37 8.00 -2.46
N CYS A 222 -11.43 8.63 -1.92
CA CYS A 222 -12.77 8.61 -2.51
C CYS A 222 -12.99 9.77 -3.50
N ASP A 223 -11.99 10.64 -3.68
CA ASP A 223 -12.09 11.78 -4.58
C ASP A 223 -11.87 11.34 -6.04
N PRO A 224 -12.75 11.74 -7.00
CA PRO A 224 -12.54 11.51 -8.41
C PRO A 224 -11.22 12.08 -8.96
N ASP A 225 -10.72 13.17 -8.36
CA ASP A 225 -9.46 13.82 -8.74
C ASP A 225 -8.21 13.16 -8.13
N GLU A 226 -8.41 12.08 -7.34
CA GLU A 226 -7.33 11.31 -6.71
C GLU A 226 -6.31 12.18 -5.91
N HIS A 227 -6.76 13.20 -5.21
CA HIS A 227 -5.89 14.14 -4.50
C HIS A 227 -4.92 13.45 -3.54
N LEU A 228 -5.39 12.45 -2.77
CA LEU A 228 -4.56 11.73 -1.81
C LEU A 228 -3.53 10.83 -2.52
N VAL A 229 -3.95 10.13 -3.57
CA VAL A 229 -3.07 9.30 -4.40
C VAL A 229 -1.99 10.16 -5.07
N ASN A 230 -2.38 11.32 -5.59
CA ASN A 230 -1.46 12.27 -6.19
C ASN A 230 -0.46 12.82 -5.15
N TYR A 231 -0.93 13.14 -3.95
CA TYR A 231 -0.06 13.55 -2.86
C TYR A 231 0.99 12.47 -2.53
N TYR A 232 0.55 11.22 -2.35
CA TYR A 232 1.48 10.13 -2.05
C TYR A 232 2.46 9.86 -3.20
N SER A 233 2.01 9.98 -4.45
CA SER A 233 2.89 9.77 -5.61
C SER A 233 3.89 10.92 -5.78
N GLN A 234 3.43 12.15 -5.69
CA GLN A 234 4.26 13.32 -5.99
C GLN A 234 5.15 13.72 -4.82
N ARG A 235 4.59 13.79 -3.59
CA ARG A 235 5.33 14.27 -2.42
C ARG A 235 6.11 13.17 -1.70
N LEU A 236 5.52 11.98 -1.57
CA LEU A 236 6.13 10.86 -0.87
C LEU A 236 6.77 9.82 -1.80
N LYS A 237 6.59 9.97 -3.13
CA LYS A 237 7.20 9.13 -4.19
C LYS A 237 6.76 7.67 -4.17
N PHE A 238 5.56 7.39 -3.70
CA PHE A 238 4.94 6.07 -3.82
C PHE A 238 4.51 5.80 -5.27
N LYS A 239 4.59 4.54 -5.68
CA LYS A 239 4.11 4.04 -6.98
C LYS A 239 2.74 3.39 -6.79
N LYS A 240 1.82 3.55 -7.75
CA LYS A 240 0.61 2.72 -7.83
C LYS A 240 1.02 1.29 -8.14
N ALA A 241 0.32 0.33 -7.57
CA ALA A 241 0.68 -1.07 -7.74
C ALA A 241 0.18 -1.63 -9.07
N ASP A 242 1.13 -1.87 -9.96
CA ASP A 242 0.90 -2.66 -11.19
C ASP A 242 1.54 -4.06 -11.10
N GLU A 243 2.55 -4.25 -10.23
CA GLU A 243 3.38 -5.43 -10.17
C GLU A 243 3.19 -6.28 -8.91
N HIS A 244 2.71 -5.66 -7.81
CA HIS A 244 2.55 -6.32 -6.52
C HIS A 244 1.13 -6.19 -6.01
N SER A 245 0.72 -7.15 -5.19
CA SER A 245 -0.54 -7.11 -4.48
C SER A 245 -0.35 -7.45 -3.00
N THR A 246 -1.35 -7.12 -2.20
CA THR A 246 -1.42 -7.46 -0.78
C THR A 246 -2.89 -7.64 -0.37
N ALA A 247 -3.13 -8.14 0.83
CA ALA A 247 -4.48 -8.25 1.36
C ALA A 247 -5.07 -6.85 1.55
N MET A 248 -6.18 -6.55 0.89
CA MET A 248 -6.87 -5.27 1.08
C MET A 248 -7.62 -5.26 2.42
N PRO A 249 -7.63 -4.12 3.13
CA PRO A 249 -8.47 -3.95 4.31
C PRO A 249 -9.94 -4.18 3.96
N ILE A 250 -10.66 -4.88 4.84
CA ILE A 250 -12.08 -5.23 4.61
C ILE A 250 -12.98 -3.99 4.68
N TYR A 251 -12.57 -2.97 5.45
CA TYR A 251 -13.37 -1.78 5.74
C TYR A 251 -13.40 -0.75 4.60
N ASP A 252 -12.50 -0.83 3.63
CA ASP A 252 -12.46 0.11 2.52
C ASP A 252 -11.98 -0.53 1.21
N PHE A 253 -12.95 -0.92 0.38
CA PHE A 253 -12.68 -1.48 -0.94
C PHE A 253 -12.26 -0.44 -1.98
N THR A 254 -12.32 0.84 -1.65
CA THR A 254 -11.94 1.95 -2.53
C THR A 254 -10.47 2.32 -2.39
N CYS A 255 -9.80 1.82 -1.35
CA CYS A 255 -8.38 2.07 -1.12
C CYS A 255 -7.52 1.62 -2.30
N LYS A 256 -6.59 2.48 -2.68
CA LYS A 256 -5.59 2.18 -3.70
C LYS A 256 -4.29 1.76 -3.05
N PHE A 257 -3.85 0.57 -3.39
CA PHE A 257 -2.57 0.06 -2.92
C PHE A 257 -1.42 0.81 -3.58
N MET A 258 -0.49 1.32 -2.77
CA MET A 258 0.70 2.05 -3.22
C MET A 258 1.92 1.55 -2.47
N TYR A 259 3.05 1.47 -3.16
CA TYR A 259 4.29 0.94 -2.58
C TYR A 259 5.53 1.67 -3.08
N GLN A 260 6.65 1.46 -2.38
CA GLN A 260 7.98 1.82 -2.86
C GLN A 260 9.06 0.92 -2.25
N GLU A 261 10.17 0.78 -2.95
CA GLU A 261 11.31 0.01 -2.49
C GLU A 261 12.09 0.77 -1.42
N ILE A 262 12.37 0.11 -0.29
CA ILE A 262 13.12 0.73 0.82
C ILE A 262 14.54 1.10 0.39
N LEU A 263 15.15 0.35 -0.55
CA LEU A 263 16.47 0.65 -1.08
C LEU A 263 16.57 2.03 -1.76
N GLU A 264 15.48 2.51 -2.34
CA GLU A 264 15.44 3.80 -3.04
C GLU A 264 15.22 4.98 -2.09
N LEU A 265 14.72 4.74 -0.86
CA LEU A 265 14.27 5.79 0.05
C LEU A 265 15.39 6.74 0.47
N GLU A 266 16.62 6.26 0.63
CA GLU A 266 17.74 7.13 1.03
C GLU A 266 18.05 8.18 -0.03
N ASN A 267 18.12 7.77 -1.29
CA ASN A 267 18.34 8.70 -2.40
C ASN A 267 17.18 9.67 -2.58
N LYS A 268 15.94 9.21 -2.42
CA LYS A 268 14.75 10.06 -2.49
C LYS A 268 14.73 11.07 -1.34
N ARG A 269 15.07 10.65 -0.13
CA ARG A 269 15.19 11.52 1.05
C ARG A 269 16.26 12.60 0.87
N MET A 270 17.45 12.24 0.36
CA MET A 270 18.48 13.23 0.06
C MET A 270 17.97 14.27 -0.94
N LYS A 271 17.33 13.84 -2.03
CA LYS A 271 16.75 14.77 -3.02
C LYS A 271 15.65 15.65 -2.43
N PHE A 272 14.82 15.14 -1.52
CA PHE A 272 13.82 15.93 -0.83
C PHE A 272 14.47 17.12 -0.07
N PHE A 273 15.52 16.88 0.72
CA PHE A 273 16.20 17.93 1.47
C PHE A 273 17.07 18.85 0.59
N GLU A 274 17.57 18.36 -0.55
CA GLU A 274 18.27 19.20 -1.54
C GLU A 274 17.33 20.19 -2.23
N ASN A 275 16.05 19.84 -2.40
CA ASN A 275 15.03 20.64 -3.05
C ASN A 275 14.01 21.25 -2.07
N PHE A 276 14.31 21.26 -0.78
CA PHE A 276 13.37 21.57 0.30
C PHE A 276 12.65 22.91 0.15
N ASN A 277 13.35 23.94 -0.33
CA ASN A 277 12.81 25.28 -0.57
C ASN A 277 12.49 25.51 -2.06
N HIS A 278 12.08 24.45 -2.75
CA HIS A 278 11.58 24.53 -4.12
C HIS A 278 10.14 24.07 -4.11
N ASP A 279 9.22 24.96 -4.34
CA ASP A 279 7.81 24.63 -4.51
C ASP A 279 7.64 23.92 -5.85
N GLU A 280 7.42 22.60 -5.85
CA GLU A 280 7.13 21.83 -7.06
C GLU A 280 5.71 22.13 -7.59
N ASP A 281 4.89 22.90 -6.88
CA ASP A 281 3.54 23.32 -7.30
C ASP A 281 3.53 24.61 -8.14
N ALA A 282 4.70 25.21 -8.43
CA ALA A 282 4.83 26.42 -9.24
C ALA A 282 4.95 26.17 -10.76
N VAL A 283 4.56 24.97 -11.26
CA VAL A 283 4.55 24.67 -12.70
C VAL A 283 3.18 24.17 -13.13
#